data_25d9468756658e0308254a776089a411
#
_entry.id   25d9468756658e0308254a776089a411
#
_cell.length_a   1.000
_cell.length_b   1.000
_cell.length_c   1.000
_cell.angle_alpha   90.00
_cell.angle_beta   90.00
_cell.angle_gamma   90.00
#
_symmetry.space_group_name_H-M   'P 1'
#
loop_
_entity.id
_entity.type
_entity.pdbx_description
1 polymer ?
#
loop_
_entity_poly.entity_id
_entity_poly.type
_entity_poly.pdbx_seq_one_letter_code
_entity_poly.pdbx_strand_id
1 'polypeptide(L)'
;MINLKKILTLSVLLLLVVEYSNAQEIELSKYKFGEGLNFSGKDNNYNFEISGYLQPSSESRKYLDNDDATFYNRMRMRRARLQFSGNSKKEKLSYRLQLDLTGGGEGDASIGSLVFDAWVAYDVTKRIKLSFGQKATSTDNRELGMRSTTLQLVERSPISGAFASIREFGFFAESTYKISKQSYIKPEIAITNGDGINVFDKDHGGLKYGGRIDYLPFGLFNNFGQYRQADLVRELTPKFVIGATYSYNVGISDRRGSESGTILYLDSQNKELLPDYVKYGVDFLLKYRGFSLLGEYVNASARVPSGIVYRVRVDGTTATTFTVNGLQNIENYVKGRMMVGEGYNLQSGYVFKNLFSIDGRIAHMKPQANSFLNNGTYYNRSNYYTLGITKYLARNYGAKIQFDCTYINAKVGSNDINGKPILGNEFITRVITTISF
;
A
#
# COMPACT_ATOMS: atom_id res chain seq x y z
N MET A 1 -18.89 43.96 26.35
CA MET A 1 -19.92 44.29 25.33
C MET A 1 -19.23 44.34 23.96
N ILE A 2 -19.43 43.34 23.13
CA ILE A 2 -18.88 43.26 21.77
C ILE A 2 -19.68 44.24 20.92
N ASN A 3 -18.98 45.16 20.28
CA ASN A 3 -19.59 46.27 19.56
C ASN A 3 -20.21 45.80 18.24
N LEU A 4 -21.54 45.63 18.24
CA LEU A 4 -22.35 45.12 17.13
C LEU A 4 -22.09 45.86 15.79
N LYS A 5 -21.71 47.15 15.84
CA LYS A 5 -21.32 47.92 14.64
C LYS A 5 -20.03 47.38 14.00
N LYS A 6 -19.04 46.93 14.79
CA LYS A 6 -17.79 46.37 14.23
C LYS A 6 -18.02 45.02 13.57
N ILE A 7 -18.94 44.20 14.10
CA ILE A 7 -19.31 42.93 13.51
C ILE A 7 -20.04 43.14 12.19
N LEU A 8 -20.96 44.10 12.14
CA LEU A 8 -21.69 44.43 10.91
C LEU A 8 -20.77 44.97 9.83
N THR A 9 -19.80 45.83 10.19
CA THR A 9 -18.81 46.37 9.23
C THR A 9 -17.88 45.28 8.71
N LEU A 10 -17.47 44.34 9.57
CA LEU A 10 -16.64 43.21 9.16
C LEU A 10 -17.39 42.24 8.23
N SER A 11 -18.69 42.00 8.49
CA SER A 11 -19.54 41.15 7.66
C SER A 11 -19.81 41.78 6.29
N VAL A 12 -19.98 43.11 6.22
CA VAL A 12 -20.14 43.83 4.95
C VAL A 12 -18.82 43.88 4.17
N LEU A 13 -17.67 44.01 4.86
CA LEU A 13 -16.36 43.94 4.21
C LEU A 13 -16.07 42.52 3.65
N LEU A 14 -16.49 41.46 4.37
CA LEU A 14 -16.39 40.08 3.88
C LEU A 14 -17.28 39.81 2.66
N LEU A 15 -18.47 40.43 2.60
CA LEU A 15 -19.38 40.33 1.46
C LEU A 15 -18.87 41.09 0.24
N LEU A 16 -18.15 42.20 0.43
CA LEU A 16 -17.56 42.97 -0.67
C LEU A 16 -16.30 42.33 -1.28
N VAL A 17 -15.63 41.44 -0.55
CA VAL A 17 -14.48 40.68 -1.08
C VAL A 17 -14.93 39.55 -2.01
N VAL A 18 -16.19 39.13 -1.95
CA VAL A 18 -16.73 38.05 -2.80
C VAL A 18 -17.05 38.52 -4.24
N GLU A 19 -17.15 39.82 -4.50
CA GLU A 19 -17.51 40.30 -5.85
C GLU A 19 -16.36 40.40 -6.87
N TYR A 20 -15.12 40.13 -6.50
CA TYR A 20 -13.96 40.12 -7.42
C TYR A 20 -13.36 38.74 -7.72
N SER A 21 -14.05 37.67 -7.41
CA SER A 21 -13.70 36.39 -7.99
C SER A 21 -14.25 36.34 -9.42
N ASN A 22 -13.41 36.56 -10.40
CA ASN A 22 -13.67 36.10 -11.75
C ASN A 22 -13.97 34.59 -11.65
N ALA A 23 -15.27 34.24 -11.65
CA ALA A 23 -15.69 32.89 -11.71
C ALA A 23 -15.08 32.28 -13.01
N GLN A 24 -14.00 31.54 -12.90
CA GLN A 24 -13.50 30.77 -14.03
C GLN A 24 -14.64 29.87 -14.46
N GLU A 25 -15.11 30.04 -15.70
CA GLU A 25 -16.10 29.14 -16.26
C GLU A 25 -15.54 27.72 -16.22
N ILE A 26 -16.12 26.89 -15.36
CA ILE A 26 -15.77 25.47 -15.20
C ILE A 26 -16.60 24.69 -16.22
N GLU A 27 -15.94 24.05 -17.17
CA GLU A 27 -16.59 23.08 -18.02
C GLU A 27 -16.71 21.75 -17.28
N LEU A 28 -17.95 21.31 -17.04
CA LEU A 28 -18.22 19.97 -16.51
C LEU A 28 -17.87 18.96 -17.62
N SER A 29 -16.81 18.19 -17.45
CA SER A 29 -16.52 17.10 -18.35
C SER A 29 -17.57 16.01 -18.19
N LYS A 30 -17.88 15.31 -19.29
CA LYS A 30 -18.87 14.22 -19.28
C LYS A 30 -18.43 13.15 -18.26
N TYR A 31 -19.34 12.83 -17.33
CA TYR A 31 -19.18 11.70 -16.44
C TYR A 31 -18.89 10.42 -17.22
N LYS A 32 -17.85 9.71 -16.85
CA LYS A 32 -17.56 8.37 -17.37
C LYS A 32 -17.66 7.36 -16.24
N PHE A 33 -18.47 6.34 -16.47
CA PHE A 33 -18.64 5.25 -15.52
C PHE A 33 -17.27 4.64 -15.12
N GLY A 34 -16.96 4.65 -13.83
CA GLY A 34 -15.73 4.13 -13.28
C GLY A 34 -14.52 5.08 -13.30
N GLU A 35 -14.69 6.35 -13.71
CA GLU A 35 -13.61 7.34 -13.80
C GLU A 35 -13.82 8.58 -12.92
N GLY A 36 -15.02 8.80 -12.34
CA GLY A 36 -15.33 9.95 -11.50
C GLY A 36 -15.79 11.21 -12.26
N LEU A 37 -15.88 12.32 -11.53
CA LEU A 37 -16.25 13.64 -12.02
C LEU A 37 -15.01 14.48 -12.26
N ASN A 38 -14.86 15.01 -13.45
CA ASN A 38 -13.76 15.90 -13.83
C ASN A 38 -14.28 17.30 -14.10
N PHE A 39 -13.59 18.29 -13.57
CA PHE A 39 -13.85 19.72 -13.76
C PHE A 39 -12.58 20.37 -14.32
N SER A 40 -12.65 20.94 -15.51
CA SER A 40 -11.52 21.59 -16.16
C SER A 40 -11.81 23.07 -16.40
N GLY A 41 -10.82 23.93 -16.22
CA GLY A 41 -10.91 25.32 -16.66
C GLY A 41 -10.89 25.40 -18.20
N LYS A 42 -11.45 26.46 -18.80
CA LYS A 42 -11.55 26.65 -20.27
C LYS A 42 -10.21 26.50 -21.01
N ASP A 43 -9.12 26.90 -20.40
CA ASP A 43 -7.77 26.83 -20.96
C ASP A 43 -7.05 25.51 -20.66
N ASN A 44 -7.73 24.55 -20.00
CA ASN A 44 -7.13 23.30 -19.48
C ASN A 44 -5.88 23.47 -18.59
N ASN A 45 -5.71 24.65 -17.99
CA ASN A 45 -4.61 24.90 -17.05
C ASN A 45 -4.87 24.32 -15.67
N TYR A 46 -6.15 24.23 -15.29
CA TYR A 46 -6.59 23.69 -14.00
C TYR A 46 -7.49 22.49 -14.23
N ASN A 47 -7.27 21.46 -13.44
CA ASN A 47 -8.15 20.29 -13.40
C ASN A 47 -8.42 19.92 -11.93
N PHE A 48 -9.66 19.61 -11.63
CA PHE A 48 -10.12 19.09 -10.34
C PHE A 48 -10.95 17.83 -10.58
N GLU A 49 -10.66 16.78 -9.84
CA GLU A 49 -11.33 15.48 -9.96
C GLU A 49 -11.90 15.06 -8.61
N ILE A 50 -13.15 14.66 -8.62
CA ILE A 50 -13.80 13.96 -7.50
C ILE A 50 -14.04 12.53 -7.99
N SER A 51 -13.48 11.55 -7.29
CA SER A 51 -13.67 10.15 -7.60
C SER A 51 -13.76 9.32 -6.33
N GLY A 52 -14.38 8.17 -6.43
CA GLY A 52 -14.49 7.25 -5.31
C GLY A 52 -14.69 5.83 -5.78
N TYR A 53 -14.67 4.88 -4.83
CA TYR A 53 -15.02 3.52 -5.14
C TYR A 53 -15.50 2.75 -3.90
N LEU A 54 -16.35 1.77 -4.17
CA LEU A 54 -16.85 0.81 -3.20
C LEU A 54 -16.38 -0.60 -3.57
N GLN A 55 -15.95 -1.36 -2.56
CA GLN A 55 -15.51 -2.76 -2.70
C GLN A 55 -16.18 -3.64 -1.63
N PRO A 56 -17.48 -3.98 -1.75
CA PRO A 56 -18.08 -5.01 -0.93
C PRO A 56 -17.45 -6.37 -1.26
N SER A 57 -17.20 -7.18 -0.24
CA SER A 57 -16.56 -8.49 -0.38
C SER A 57 -17.18 -9.54 0.52
N SER A 58 -17.08 -10.80 0.06
CA SER A 58 -17.37 -12.00 0.82
C SER A 58 -16.13 -12.89 0.83
N GLU A 59 -15.76 -13.40 1.98
CA GLU A 59 -14.68 -14.37 2.19
C GLU A 59 -15.24 -15.58 2.92
N SER A 60 -14.91 -16.78 2.45
CA SER A 60 -15.14 -18.03 3.14
C SER A 60 -13.82 -18.76 3.31
N ARG A 61 -13.50 -19.18 4.52
CA ARG A 61 -12.26 -19.88 4.88
C ARG A 61 -12.57 -21.22 5.50
N LYS A 62 -11.86 -22.25 5.09
CA LYS A 62 -11.90 -23.58 5.66
C LYS A 62 -10.48 -24.03 6.03
N TYR A 63 -10.33 -24.58 7.24
CA TYR A 63 -9.12 -25.28 7.65
C TYR A 63 -9.28 -26.76 7.29
N LEU A 64 -8.40 -27.25 6.44
CA LEU A 64 -8.41 -28.65 5.98
C LEU A 64 -7.78 -29.52 7.08
N ASP A 65 -8.11 -30.79 7.06
CA ASP A 65 -7.60 -31.82 8.00
C ASP A 65 -7.95 -31.60 9.47
N ASN A 66 -8.85 -30.67 9.80
CA ASN A 66 -9.49 -30.55 11.10
C ASN A 66 -10.81 -31.34 11.08
N ASP A 67 -11.07 -32.16 12.11
CA ASP A 67 -12.29 -32.97 12.24
C ASP A 67 -13.56 -32.09 12.24
N ASP A 68 -13.47 -30.92 12.84
CA ASP A 68 -14.52 -29.88 12.82
C ASP A 68 -14.30 -28.94 11.64
N ALA A 69 -14.57 -29.40 10.41
CA ALA A 69 -14.39 -28.62 9.18
C ALA A 69 -15.36 -27.42 9.07
N THR A 70 -15.29 -26.51 10.01
CA THR A 70 -16.14 -25.32 10.06
C THR A 70 -15.69 -24.29 9.05
N PHE A 71 -16.65 -23.72 8.30
CA PHE A 71 -16.41 -22.58 7.44
C PHE A 71 -16.53 -21.28 8.25
N TYR A 72 -15.52 -20.44 8.12
CA TYR A 72 -15.54 -19.08 8.65
C TYR A 72 -15.94 -18.13 7.52
N ASN A 73 -17.16 -17.61 7.60
CA ASN A 73 -17.69 -16.71 6.58
C ASN A 73 -17.63 -15.25 7.06
N ARG A 74 -17.19 -14.37 6.18
CA ARG A 74 -17.10 -12.93 6.46
C ARG A 74 -17.59 -12.11 5.27
N MET A 75 -18.62 -11.31 5.48
CA MET A 75 -19.08 -10.31 4.52
C MET A 75 -18.82 -8.93 5.08
N ARG A 76 -18.25 -8.03 4.23
CA ARG A 76 -17.90 -6.69 4.68
C ARG A 76 -17.75 -5.71 3.52
N MET A 77 -17.85 -4.42 3.82
CA MET A 77 -17.30 -3.39 2.96
C MET A 77 -15.78 -3.41 3.13
N ARG A 78 -15.07 -4.01 2.16
CA ARG A 78 -13.60 -4.17 2.23
C ARG A 78 -12.91 -2.83 2.09
N ARG A 79 -13.41 -1.97 1.16
CA ARG A 79 -12.94 -0.60 0.97
C ARG A 79 -14.08 0.28 0.49
N ALA A 80 -14.18 1.47 1.08
CA ALA A 80 -15.01 2.57 0.61
C ALA A 80 -14.15 3.82 0.64
N ARG A 81 -13.82 4.40 -0.52
CA ARG A 81 -12.88 5.51 -0.61
C ARG A 81 -13.43 6.66 -1.41
N LEU A 82 -13.17 7.88 -0.94
CA LEU A 82 -13.46 9.12 -1.62
C LEU A 82 -12.14 9.86 -1.87
N GLN A 83 -11.93 10.36 -3.09
CA GLN A 83 -10.71 11.02 -3.50
C GLN A 83 -11.02 12.37 -4.14
N PHE A 84 -10.28 13.37 -3.73
CA PHE A 84 -10.18 14.69 -4.33
C PHE A 84 -8.77 14.85 -4.88
N SER A 85 -8.63 15.18 -6.15
CA SER A 85 -7.32 15.44 -6.75
C SER A 85 -7.41 16.60 -7.73
N GLY A 86 -6.29 17.27 -7.91
CA GLY A 86 -6.24 18.36 -8.86
C GLY A 86 -4.82 18.66 -9.31
N ASN A 87 -4.73 19.41 -10.40
CA ASN A 87 -3.48 19.92 -10.91
C ASN A 87 -3.64 21.30 -11.53
N SER A 88 -2.57 22.09 -11.43
CA SER A 88 -2.40 23.35 -12.16
C SER A 88 -1.15 23.20 -13.04
N LYS A 89 -1.34 23.22 -14.35
CA LYS A 89 -0.21 23.21 -15.29
C LYS A 89 0.58 24.51 -15.23
N LYS A 90 -0.11 25.64 -15.05
CA LYS A 90 0.51 26.96 -14.94
C LYS A 90 1.41 27.04 -13.72
N GLU A 91 0.90 26.62 -12.56
CA GLU A 91 1.62 26.65 -11.29
C GLU A 91 2.51 25.41 -11.07
N LYS A 92 2.45 24.41 -11.98
CA LYS A 92 3.19 23.13 -11.89
C LYS A 92 2.90 22.37 -10.59
N LEU A 93 1.71 22.56 -10.04
CA LEU A 93 1.27 21.94 -8.79
C LEU A 93 0.29 20.80 -9.06
N SER A 94 0.35 19.77 -8.25
CA SER A 94 -0.67 18.74 -8.16
C SER A 94 -0.88 18.32 -6.71
N TYR A 95 -2.08 17.86 -6.38
CA TYR A 95 -2.42 17.43 -5.03
C TYR A 95 -3.41 16.28 -5.05
N ARG A 96 -3.47 15.56 -3.92
CA ARG A 96 -4.47 14.54 -3.66
C ARG A 96 -4.81 14.51 -2.18
N LEU A 97 -6.11 14.38 -1.92
CA LEU A 97 -6.67 13.96 -0.64
C LEU A 97 -7.53 12.72 -0.90
N GLN A 98 -7.23 11.62 -0.23
CA GLN A 98 -8.04 10.40 -0.27
C GLN A 98 -8.46 10.00 1.14
N LEU A 99 -9.75 9.77 1.32
CA LEU A 99 -10.35 9.34 2.57
C LEU A 99 -10.70 7.85 2.49
N ASP A 100 -10.42 7.10 3.55
CA ASP A 100 -10.88 5.72 3.73
C ASP A 100 -12.06 5.72 4.71
N LEU A 101 -13.26 5.47 4.20
CA LEU A 101 -14.51 5.54 4.96
C LEU A 101 -14.82 4.24 5.70
N THR A 102 -13.99 3.20 5.55
CA THR A 102 -14.20 1.92 6.25
C THR A 102 -13.54 1.88 7.63
N GLY A 103 -12.70 2.87 7.97
CA GLY A 103 -12.00 2.94 9.26
C GLY A 103 -10.96 1.83 9.48
N GLY A 104 -10.74 0.95 8.49
CA GLY A 104 -9.75 -0.11 8.52
C GLY A 104 -8.81 0.04 7.34
N GLY A 105 -7.55 0.35 7.60
CA GLY A 105 -6.52 0.44 6.56
C GLY A 105 -6.35 -0.86 5.75
N GLU A 106 -5.59 -0.82 4.69
CA GLU A 106 -5.11 -2.03 3.99
C GLU A 106 -4.07 -2.72 4.88
N GLY A 107 -4.39 -3.90 5.37
CA GLY A 107 -3.61 -4.64 6.37
C GLY A 107 -4.22 -4.49 7.77
N ASP A 108 -3.53 -4.98 8.77
CA ASP A 108 -3.94 -4.87 10.19
C ASP A 108 -3.61 -3.49 10.79
N ALA A 109 -3.53 -2.46 9.95
CA ALA A 109 -3.28 -1.10 10.39
C ALA A 109 -4.39 -0.66 11.32
N SER A 110 -3.98 -0.23 12.48
CA SER A 110 -4.79 0.25 13.56
C SER A 110 -5.87 1.22 13.12
N ILE A 111 -6.90 1.09 13.82
CA ILE A 111 -8.09 1.91 13.93
C ILE A 111 -7.78 3.40 13.65
N GLY A 112 -8.37 3.92 12.57
CA GLY A 112 -8.88 5.27 12.72
C GLY A 112 -8.23 6.39 11.93
N SER A 113 -7.31 6.19 11.00
CA SER A 113 -6.96 7.31 10.11
C SER A 113 -7.94 7.40 8.95
N LEU A 114 -8.86 8.37 9.02
CA LEU A 114 -9.76 8.71 7.91
C LEU A 114 -8.94 9.13 6.67
N VAL A 115 -7.81 9.80 6.86
CA VAL A 115 -6.94 10.29 5.79
C VAL A 115 -6.03 9.16 5.31
N PHE A 116 -6.24 8.71 4.08
CA PHE A 116 -5.45 7.64 3.48
C PHE A 116 -4.29 8.15 2.62
N ASP A 117 -4.54 9.11 1.71
CA ASP A 117 -3.53 9.90 1.02
C ASP A 117 -3.77 11.39 1.26
N ALA A 118 -2.72 12.16 1.54
CA ALA A 118 -2.75 13.61 1.64
C ALA A 118 -1.38 14.17 1.24
N TRP A 119 -1.24 14.65 0.01
CA TRP A 119 0.03 15.14 -0.49
C TRP A 119 -0.13 16.28 -1.51
N VAL A 120 0.91 17.10 -1.58
CA VAL A 120 1.10 18.13 -2.60
C VAL A 120 2.38 17.81 -3.37
N ALA A 121 2.39 18.06 -4.67
CA ALA A 121 3.56 17.86 -5.51
C ALA A 121 3.81 19.05 -6.43
N TYR A 122 5.09 19.28 -6.73
CA TYR A 122 5.57 20.34 -7.61
C TYR A 122 6.44 19.74 -8.72
N ASP A 123 6.13 20.08 -9.97
CA ASP A 123 6.93 19.71 -11.12
C ASP A 123 8.10 20.68 -11.28
N VAL A 124 9.26 20.37 -10.66
CA VAL A 124 10.49 21.19 -10.73
C VAL A 124 10.92 21.37 -12.18
N THR A 125 10.86 20.28 -12.93
CA THR A 125 11.09 20.25 -14.37
C THR A 125 10.06 19.33 -15.02
N LYS A 126 10.04 19.25 -16.36
CA LYS A 126 9.22 18.26 -17.09
C LYS A 126 9.57 16.79 -16.76
N ARG A 127 10.66 16.55 -16.04
CA ARG A 127 11.17 15.20 -15.73
C ARG A 127 11.20 14.89 -14.24
N ILE A 128 11.23 15.90 -13.39
CA ILE A 128 11.43 15.77 -11.94
C ILE A 128 10.20 16.32 -11.23
N LYS A 129 9.56 15.49 -10.43
CA LYS A 129 8.45 15.82 -9.55
C LYS A 129 8.88 15.62 -8.11
N LEU A 130 8.71 16.62 -7.27
CA LEU A 130 8.86 16.53 -5.82
C LEU A 130 7.47 16.51 -5.19
N SER A 131 7.26 15.67 -4.19
CA SER A 131 6.03 15.66 -3.42
C SER A 131 6.31 15.57 -1.93
N PHE A 132 5.40 16.13 -1.15
CA PHE A 132 5.42 16.11 0.31
C PHE A 132 4.04 15.75 0.84
N GLY A 133 4.01 14.93 1.88
CA GLY A 133 2.79 14.45 2.52
C GLY A 133 2.72 12.94 2.61
N GLN A 134 1.51 12.41 2.82
CA GLN A 134 1.25 10.99 3.00
C GLN A 134 0.80 10.34 1.70
N LYS A 135 1.54 9.33 1.25
CA LYS A 135 1.20 8.55 0.05
C LYS A 135 1.80 7.15 0.06
N ALA A 136 1.31 6.27 -0.83
CA ALA A 136 1.99 5.03 -1.13
C ALA A 136 3.31 5.30 -1.87
N THR A 137 4.31 4.50 -1.58
CA THR A 137 5.58 4.51 -2.30
C THR A 137 5.91 3.11 -2.82
N SER A 138 6.52 3.04 -3.99
CA SER A 138 6.98 1.80 -4.61
C SER A 138 8.39 1.39 -4.13
N THR A 139 8.99 2.10 -3.18
CA THR A 139 10.34 1.80 -2.68
C THR A 139 10.44 0.51 -1.85
N ASP A 140 9.32 -0.08 -1.44
CA ASP A 140 9.29 -1.40 -0.80
C ASP A 140 9.09 -2.52 -1.83
N ASN A 141 8.04 -2.42 -2.66
CA ASN A 141 7.77 -3.34 -3.77
C ASN A 141 6.82 -2.68 -4.80
N ARG A 142 6.72 -3.26 -6.00
CA ARG A 142 5.90 -2.71 -7.10
C ARG A 142 4.41 -2.74 -6.80
N GLU A 143 3.91 -3.85 -6.26
CA GLU A 143 2.47 -4.02 -6.00
C GLU A 143 1.94 -2.94 -5.05
N LEU A 144 2.77 -2.44 -4.12
CA LEU A 144 2.38 -1.37 -3.21
C LEU A 144 2.04 -0.07 -3.93
N GLY A 145 2.75 0.27 -5.00
CA GLY A 145 2.47 1.43 -5.86
C GLY A 145 1.20 1.29 -6.71
N MET A 146 0.59 0.10 -6.76
CA MET A 146 -0.64 -0.16 -7.53
C MET A 146 -1.89 0.08 -6.69
N ARG A 147 -2.92 0.69 -7.28
CA ARG A 147 -4.21 0.90 -6.59
C ARG A 147 -4.94 -0.43 -6.39
N SER A 148 -5.70 -0.56 -5.30
CA SER A 148 -6.53 -1.75 -5.04
C SER A 148 -7.57 -2.02 -6.14
N THR A 149 -8.06 -0.99 -6.81
CA THR A 149 -8.97 -1.14 -7.97
C THR A 149 -8.30 -1.80 -9.18
N THR A 150 -6.95 -1.74 -9.29
CA THR A 150 -6.20 -2.26 -10.45
C THR A 150 -5.61 -3.66 -10.23
N LEU A 151 -5.90 -4.30 -9.10
CA LEU A 151 -5.48 -5.67 -8.82
C LEU A 151 -6.22 -6.67 -9.73
N GLN A 152 -5.52 -7.73 -10.14
CA GLN A 152 -6.11 -8.85 -10.89
C GLN A 152 -6.84 -9.84 -9.99
N LEU A 153 -6.33 -10.09 -8.80
CA LEU A 153 -6.92 -10.94 -7.77
C LEU A 153 -7.57 -10.07 -6.70
N VAL A 154 -8.40 -10.68 -5.86
CA VAL A 154 -9.20 -9.97 -4.86
C VAL A 154 -8.33 -9.21 -3.86
N GLU A 155 -7.23 -9.81 -3.43
CA GLU A 155 -6.30 -9.22 -2.47
C GLU A 155 -4.87 -9.16 -3.01
N ARG A 156 -4.07 -8.26 -2.43
CA ARG A 156 -2.62 -8.17 -2.69
C ARG A 156 -1.92 -9.47 -2.35
N SER A 157 -0.70 -9.62 -2.83
CA SER A 157 0.14 -10.77 -2.48
C SER A 157 0.43 -10.78 -0.97
N PRO A 158 0.62 -11.97 -0.37
CA PRO A 158 1.04 -12.08 1.03
C PRO A 158 2.40 -11.40 1.28
N ILE A 159 3.24 -11.26 0.24
CA ILE A 159 4.53 -10.56 0.32
C ILE A 159 4.33 -9.08 0.61
N SER A 160 3.43 -8.41 -0.12
CA SER A 160 3.06 -7.02 0.16
C SER A 160 2.48 -6.86 1.57
N GLY A 161 1.64 -7.80 2.01
CA GLY A 161 1.07 -7.79 3.36
C GLY A 161 2.12 -7.96 4.46
N ALA A 162 3.14 -8.79 4.24
CA ALA A 162 4.17 -9.09 5.23
C ALA A 162 5.24 -7.99 5.34
N PHE A 163 5.72 -7.47 4.21
CA PHE A 163 6.95 -6.67 4.19
C PHE A 163 6.77 -5.18 3.86
N ALA A 164 5.66 -4.78 3.24
CA ALA A 164 5.49 -3.41 2.79
C ALA A 164 4.83 -2.51 3.82
N SER A 165 5.33 -1.27 3.95
CA SER A 165 4.63 -0.17 4.61
C SER A 165 3.61 0.41 3.64
N ILE A 166 2.32 0.37 3.97
CA ILE A 166 1.25 0.67 3.00
C ILE A 166 1.21 2.15 2.62
N ARG A 167 1.44 3.05 3.58
CA ARG A 167 1.52 4.50 3.44
C ARG A 167 2.61 5.04 4.33
N GLU A 168 3.26 6.09 3.88
CA GLU A 168 4.29 6.80 4.64
C GLU A 168 4.12 8.29 4.44
N PHE A 169 4.46 9.06 5.47
CA PHE A 169 4.48 10.52 5.42
C PHE A 169 5.92 10.99 5.22
N GLY A 170 6.16 11.89 4.27
CA GLY A 170 7.50 12.42 4.03
C GLY A 170 7.68 13.13 2.69
N PHE A 171 8.92 13.18 2.23
CA PHE A 171 9.35 13.75 0.96
C PHE A 171 9.61 12.65 -0.06
N PHE A 172 9.17 12.91 -1.30
CA PHE A 172 9.35 11.98 -2.42
C PHE A 172 9.86 12.74 -3.63
N ALA A 173 10.82 12.15 -4.33
CA ALA A 173 11.32 12.63 -5.62
C ALA A 173 11.13 11.53 -6.67
N GLU A 174 10.44 11.84 -7.74
CA GLU A 174 10.19 10.92 -8.85
C GLU A 174 10.70 11.55 -10.14
N SER A 175 11.33 10.75 -10.99
CA SER A 175 11.80 11.27 -12.28
C SER A 175 11.69 10.25 -13.41
N THR A 176 11.74 10.74 -14.65
CA THR A 176 11.67 9.90 -15.85
C THR A 176 12.63 10.42 -16.89
N TYR A 177 13.60 9.59 -17.27
CA TYR A 177 14.60 9.91 -18.30
C TYR A 177 14.52 8.95 -19.45
N LYS A 178 14.46 9.48 -20.67
CA LYS A 178 14.62 8.72 -21.90
C LYS A 178 16.12 8.54 -22.17
N ILE A 179 16.61 7.30 -22.22
CA ILE A 179 18.03 6.98 -22.39
C ILE A 179 18.38 6.46 -23.78
N SER A 180 17.40 6.01 -24.56
CA SER A 180 17.57 5.64 -25.96
C SER A 180 16.30 5.96 -26.76
N LYS A 181 16.23 5.53 -28.03
CA LYS A 181 15.05 5.71 -28.88
C LYS A 181 13.76 5.14 -28.25
N GLN A 182 13.87 4.06 -27.51
CA GLN A 182 12.72 3.37 -26.90
C GLN A 182 12.79 3.19 -25.39
N SER A 183 13.99 3.24 -24.79
CA SER A 183 14.15 2.89 -23.38
C SER A 183 14.11 4.09 -22.45
N TYR A 184 13.64 3.83 -21.23
CA TYR A 184 13.52 4.82 -20.15
C TYR A 184 14.08 4.25 -18.85
N ILE A 185 14.56 5.15 -17.99
CA ILE A 185 14.81 4.89 -16.56
C ILE A 185 13.94 5.81 -15.71
N LYS A 186 13.49 5.29 -14.57
CA LYS A 186 12.68 6.04 -13.61
C LYS A 186 13.25 5.83 -12.21
N PRO A 187 14.19 6.69 -11.76
CA PRO A 187 14.62 6.72 -10.37
C PRO A 187 13.55 7.40 -9.49
N GLU A 188 13.36 6.84 -8.29
CA GLU A 188 12.50 7.35 -7.24
C GLU A 188 13.26 7.33 -5.91
N ILE A 189 13.08 8.36 -5.09
CA ILE A 189 13.64 8.49 -3.75
C ILE A 189 12.53 8.87 -2.80
N ALA A 190 12.53 8.29 -1.61
CA ALA A 190 11.61 8.62 -0.52
C ALA A 190 12.40 8.82 0.78
N ILE A 191 12.11 9.89 1.50
CA ILE A 191 12.58 10.15 2.86
C ILE A 191 11.33 10.35 3.70
N THR A 192 11.03 9.39 4.58
CA THR A 192 9.75 9.33 5.29
C THR A 192 9.98 9.17 6.79
N ASN A 193 8.92 9.28 7.57
CA ASN A 193 8.97 9.06 9.01
C ASN A 193 9.37 7.63 9.42
N GLY A 194 9.18 6.63 8.55
CA GLY A 194 9.60 5.26 8.81
C GLY A 194 8.57 4.40 9.54
N ASP A 195 7.61 4.98 10.21
CA ASP A 195 6.59 4.31 11.01
C ASP A 195 5.18 4.41 10.39
N GLY A 196 5.11 4.50 9.06
CA GLY A 196 3.86 4.42 8.30
C GLY A 196 3.01 5.68 8.38
N ILE A 197 1.74 5.50 8.70
CA ILE A 197 0.78 6.60 8.89
C ILE A 197 0.95 7.14 10.30
N ASN A 198 1.42 8.37 10.41
CA ASN A 198 1.53 9.07 11.69
C ASN A 198 0.96 10.48 11.53
N VAL A 199 -0.27 10.68 11.96
CA VAL A 199 -1.00 11.93 11.71
C VAL A 199 -1.09 12.80 12.97
N PHE A 200 -1.08 12.21 14.17
CA PHE A 200 -1.41 12.94 15.40
C PHE A 200 -0.47 12.70 16.57
N ASP A 201 0.23 11.59 16.61
CA ASP A 201 1.06 11.18 17.73
C ASP A 201 2.55 11.49 17.50
N LYS A 202 3.34 11.37 18.57
CA LYS A 202 4.79 11.44 18.50
C LYS A 202 5.32 10.33 17.59
N ASP A 203 6.12 10.70 16.62
CA ASP A 203 6.90 9.77 15.83
C ASP A 203 8.02 9.14 16.67
N HIS A 204 8.17 7.83 16.60
CA HIS A 204 9.19 7.09 17.33
C HIS A 204 10.26 6.58 16.35
N GLY A 205 11.53 6.62 16.79
CA GLY A 205 12.65 6.23 15.95
C GLY A 205 13.18 7.36 15.10
N GLY A 206 13.64 7.02 13.91
CA GLY A 206 14.24 7.95 12.95
C GLY A 206 13.59 7.91 11.58
N LEU A 207 14.28 8.45 10.58
CA LEU A 207 13.75 8.50 9.21
C LEU A 207 14.03 7.19 8.46
N LYS A 208 13.16 6.89 7.51
CA LYS A 208 13.36 5.86 6.49
C LYS A 208 13.86 6.51 5.21
N TYR A 209 14.90 5.95 4.65
CA TYR A 209 15.48 6.30 3.35
C TYR A 209 15.17 5.18 2.36
N GLY A 210 14.37 5.47 1.36
CA GLY A 210 13.99 4.51 0.32
C GLY A 210 14.44 4.95 -1.06
N GLY A 211 14.85 4.00 -1.89
CA GLY A 211 15.20 4.23 -3.29
C GLY A 211 14.64 3.14 -4.18
N ARG A 212 14.28 3.52 -5.41
CA ARG A 212 13.87 2.62 -6.48
C ARG A 212 14.44 3.08 -7.80
N ILE A 213 14.81 2.15 -8.64
CA ILE A 213 15.11 2.40 -10.04
C ILE A 213 14.34 1.42 -10.91
N ASP A 214 13.57 1.96 -11.87
CA ASP A 214 12.88 1.18 -12.90
C ASP A 214 13.60 1.35 -14.24
N TYR A 215 13.80 0.24 -14.97
CA TYR A 215 14.26 0.24 -16.36
C TYR A 215 13.15 -0.31 -17.28
N LEU A 216 12.80 0.48 -18.30
CA LEU A 216 11.75 0.18 -19.27
C LEU A 216 12.38 0.08 -20.69
N PRO A 217 12.86 -1.09 -21.12
CA PRO A 217 13.57 -1.26 -22.39
C PRO A 217 12.69 -1.01 -23.61
N PHE A 218 11.38 -1.30 -23.54
CA PHE A 218 10.43 -1.23 -24.64
C PHE A 218 9.49 -0.02 -24.59
N GLY A 219 9.91 1.03 -23.89
CA GLY A 219 9.14 2.26 -23.74
C GLY A 219 8.13 2.24 -22.61
N LEU A 220 7.46 3.36 -22.42
CA LEU A 220 6.43 3.52 -21.42
C LEU A 220 5.20 2.69 -21.77
N PHE A 221 4.52 2.21 -20.75
CA PHE A 221 3.22 1.55 -20.89
C PHE A 221 2.13 2.58 -21.19
N ASN A 222 1.12 2.19 -21.96
CA ASN A 222 -0.05 3.02 -22.17
C ASN A 222 -0.85 3.18 -20.87
N ASN A 223 -1.43 4.37 -20.67
CA ASN A 223 -2.28 4.69 -19.50
C ASN A 223 -1.65 4.31 -18.15
N PHE A 224 -0.36 4.59 -17.96
CA PHE A 224 0.37 4.25 -16.74
C PHE A 224 0.28 2.75 -16.37
N GLY A 225 0.30 1.87 -17.38
CA GLY A 225 0.15 0.43 -17.22
C GLY A 225 1.17 -0.24 -16.31
N GLN A 226 2.35 0.38 -16.08
CA GLN A 226 3.37 -0.09 -15.14
C GLN A 226 2.90 -0.07 -13.66
N TYR A 227 1.82 0.66 -13.34
CA TYR A 227 1.19 0.73 -12.01
C TYR A 227 -0.16 0.01 -11.95
N ARG A 228 -0.42 -0.93 -12.86
CA ARG A 228 -1.65 -1.72 -12.97
C ARG A 228 -1.29 -3.17 -13.22
N GLN A 229 -2.01 -4.13 -12.64
CA GLN A 229 -1.64 -5.55 -12.83
C GLN A 229 -2.10 -6.07 -14.19
N ALA A 230 -3.38 -6.05 -14.49
CA ALA A 230 -3.92 -6.58 -15.74
C ALA A 230 -3.53 -5.75 -16.98
N ASP A 231 -3.45 -6.39 -18.13
CA ASP A 231 -3.31 -5.73 -19.43
C ASP A 231 -4.68 -5.46 -20.09
N LEU A 232 -5.52 -4.64 -19.42
CA LEU A 232 -6.86 -4.30 -19.90
C LEU A 232 -6.85 -3.45 -21.18
N VAL A 233 -5.80 -2.63 -21.35
CA VAL A 233 -5.61 -1.83 -22.58
C VAL A 233 -5.11 -2.64 -23.76
N ARG A 234 -4.64 -3.88 -23.52
CA ARG A 234 -4.12 -4.83 -24.51
C ARG A 234 -2.98 -4.23 -25.33
N GLU A 235 -1.86 -3.95 -24.64
CA GLU A 235 -0.64 -3.39 -25.23
C GLU A 235 -0.32 -4.05 -26.59
N LEU A 236 -0.28 -3.28 -27.66
CA LEU A 236 -0.09 -3.79 -29.02
C LEU A 236 1.34 -4.29 -29.27
N THR A 237 2.31 -3.77 -28.55
CA THR A 237 3.71 -4.19 -28.53
C THR A 237 4.08 -4.65 -27.13
N PRO A 238 5.01 -5.61 -26.95
CA PRO A 238 5.47 -5.99 -25.64
C PRO A 238 5.94 -4.79 -24.83
N LYS A 239 5.50 -4.69 -23.58
CA LYS A 239 5.95 -3.70 -22.59
C LYS A 239 6.54 -4.43 -21.42
N PHE A 240 7.71 -3.98 -20.99
CA PHE A 240 8.44 -4.58 -19.89
C PHE A 240 9.03 -3.51 -19.00
N VAL A 241 9.00 -3.76 -17.70
CA VAL A 241 9.74 -2.99 -16.71
C VAL A 241 10.37 -3.94 -15.71
N ILE A 242 11.62 -3.69 -15.38
CA ILE A 242 12.31 -4.31 -14.26
C ILE A 242 12.70 -3.23 -13.27
N GLY A 243 12.53 -3.47 -11.98
CA GLY A 243 12.82 -2.54 -10.91
C GLY A 243 13.63 -3.17 -9.80
N ALA A 244 14.47 -2.36 -9.17
CA ALA A 244 15.19 -2.70 -7.95
C ALA A 244 14.87 -1.67 -6.88
N THR A 245 14.74 -2.13 -5.63
CA THR A 245 14.40 -1.30 -4.46
C THR A 245 15.37 -1.55 -3.33
N TYR A 246 15.61 -0.51 -2.54
CA TYR A 246 16.34 -0.57 -1.28
C TYR A 246 15.72 0.43 -0.32
N SER A 247 15.53 0.03 0.95
CA SER A 247 15.16 0.96 2.01
C SER A 247 15.89 0.63 3.32
N TYR A 248 16.24 1.68 4.04
CA TYR A 248 16.84 1.64 5.36
C TYR A 248 16.02 2.52 6.30
N ASN A 249 15.46 1.91 7.33
CA ASN A 249 14.63 2.58 8.33
C ASN A 249 15.37 2.60 9.67
N VAL A 250 15.65 3.77 10.16
CA VAL A 250 16.44 4.01 11.40
C VAL A 250 15.48 3.91 12.58
N GLY A 251 15.60 2.84 13.37
CA GLY A 251 14.86 2.68 14.62
C GLY A 251 13.34 2.58 14.43
N ILE A 252 12.82 1.45 13.99
CA ILE A 252 11.38 1.27 13.87
C ILE A 252 10.72 0.86 15.18
N SER A 253 9.49 1.32 15.42
CA SER A 253 8.70 1.06 16.62
C SER A 253 7.52 0.09 16.39
N ASP A 254 7.49 -0.61 15.25
CA ASP A 254 6.52 -1.66 14.95
C ASP A 254 7.16 -2.87 14.27
N ARG A 255 6.35 -3.73 13.64
CA ARG A 255 6.81 -4.99 13.03
C ARG A 255 7.43 -4.81 11.65
N ARG A 256 7.11 -3.74 10.91
CA ARG A 256 7.50 -3.51 9.51
C ARG A 256 7.58 -2.05 9.08
N GLY A 257 7.44 -1.09 10.01
CA GLY A 257 7.38 0.34 9.73
C GLY A 257 6.01 0.77 9.18
N SER A 258 4.92 0.33 9.79
CA SER A 258 3.55 0.66 9.38
C SER A 258 2.73 1.40 10.44
N GLU A 259 3.21 1.43 11.70
CA GLU A 259 2.53 2.02 12.85
C GLU A 259 3.56 2.51 13.87
N SER A 260 3.43 3.75 14.35
CA SER A 260 4.37 4.33 15.30
C SER A 260 4.03 3.96 16.74
N GLY A 261 5.05 3.66 17.54
CA GLY A 261 4.95 3.52 19.00
C GLY A 261 4.34 2.21 19.52
N THR A 262 4.09 1.22 18.67
CA THR A 262 3.48 -0.05 19.10
C THR A 262 4.43 -0.96 19.87
N ILE A 263 5.73 -0.89 19.57
CA ILE A 263 6.77 -1.73 20.19
C ILE A 263 7.98 -0.86 20.53
N LEU A 264 8.19 -0.60 21.81
CA LEU A 264 9.25 0.28 22.28
C LEU A 264 10.28 -0.47 23.12
N TYR A 265 11.54 -0.11 22.91
CA TYR A 265 12.70 -0.57 23.69
C TYR A 265 13.48 0.62 24.19
N LEU A 266 14.09 0.48 25.40
CA LEU A 266 14.84 1.55 26.04
C LEU A 266 16.23 1.04 26.46
N ASP A 267 17.18 1.98 26.53
CA ASP A 267 18.50 1.76 27.10
C ASP A 267 18.50 1.85 28.65
N SER A 268 19.66 1.80 29.25
CA SER A 268 19.85 1.92 30.72
C SER A 268 19.48 3.30 31.28
N GLN A 269 19.35 4.31 30.43
CA GLN A 269 18.96 5.68 30.80
C GLN A 269 17.49 5.98 30.50
N ASN A 270 16.70 4.95 30.18
CA ASN A 270 15.31 5.06 29.74
C ASN A 270 15.11 5.87 28.43
N LYS A 271 16.14 5.96 27.62
CA LYS A 271 16.06 6.58 26.29
C LYS A 271 15.67 5.52 25.26
N GLU A 272 14.85 5.90 24.30
CA GLU A 272 14.45 5.02 23.20
C GLU A 272 15.68 4.51 22.43
N LEU A 273 15.71 3.20 22.22
CA LEU A 273 16.75 2.49 21.49
C LEU A 273 16.11 1.38 20.67
N LEU A 274 15.78 1.70 19.42
CA LEU A 274 14.95 0.88 18.54
C LEU A 274 15.79 0.15 17.47
N PRO A 275 15.32 -1.00 16.95
CA PRO A 275 16.01 -1.73 15.90
C PRO A 275 15.87 -1.05 14.55
N ASP A 276 16.93 -1.10 13.73
CA ASP A 276 16.86 -0.70 12.33
C ASP A 276 16.23 -1.79 11.47
N TYR A 277 15.57 -1.38 10.39
CA TYR A 277 14.93 -2.30 9.47
C TYR A 277 15.37 -2.04 8.03
N VAL A 278 15.92 -3.07 7.40
CA VAL A 278 16.48 -3.00 6.05
C VAL A 278 15.68 -3.88 5.12
N LYS A 279 15.27 -3.32 3.98
CA LYS A 279 14.59 -4.08 2.91
C LYS A 279 15.29 -3.85 1.57
N TYR A 280 15.34 -4.89 0.75
CA TYR A 280 15.68 -4.76 -0.65
C TYR A 280 14.81 -5.72 -1.48
N GLY A 281 14.63 -5.38 -2.73
CA GLY A 281 13.79 -6.17 -3.62
C GLY A 281 14.12 -5.96 -5.08
N VAL A 282 13.66 -6.91 -5.88
CA VAL A 282 13.67 -6.85 -7.33
C VAL A 282 12.30 -7.27 -7.83
N ASP A 283 11.80 -6.57 -8.83
CA ASP A 283 10.51 -6.89 -9.43
C ASP A 283 10.50 -6.64 -10.93
N PHE A 284 9.51 -7.21 -11.61
CA PHE A 284 9.27 -6.94 -13.02
C PHE A 284 7.79 -7.02 -13.36
N LEU A 285 7.40 -6.37 -14.45
CA LEU A 285 6.07 -6.49 -15.05
C LEU A 285 6.21 -6.53 -16.58
N LEU A 286 5.62 -7.56 -17.18
CA LEU A 286 5.49 -7.74 -18.63
C LEU A 286 4.01 -7.63 -19.03
N LYS A 287 3.71 -6.95 -20.15
CA LYS A 287 2.37 -6.91 -20.75
C LYS A 287 2.43 -7.01 -22.26
N TYR A 288 1.49 -7.77 -22.82
CA TYR A 288 1.34 -7.90 -24.27
C TYR A 288 -0.01 -8.51 -24.65
N ARG A 289 -0.80 -7.80 -25.44
CA ARG A 289 -2.07 -8.26 -26.05
C ARG A 289 -3.07 -8.91 -25.10
N GLY A 290 -3.15 -8.41 -23.87
CA GLY A 290 -4.01 -8.93 -22.80
C GLY A 290 -3.29 -9.84 -21.81
N PHE A 291 -2.11 -10.34 -22.12
CA PHE A 291 -1.27 -11.08 -21.19
C PHE A 291 -0.54 -10.13 -20.24
N SER A 292 -0.45 -10.51 -18.98
CA SER A 292 0.38 -9.84 -17.98
C SER A 292 1.12 -10.85 -17.10
N LEU A 293 2.36 -10.51 -16.72
CA LEU A 293 3.19 -11.30 -15.83
C LEU A 293 3.92 -10.35 -14.88
N LEU A 294 3.65 -10.49 -13.58
CA LEU A 294 4.28 -9.73 -12.48
C LEU A 294 5.10 -10.70 -11.64
N GLY A 295 6.36 -10.35 -11.38
CA GLY A 295 7.21 -11.04 -10.43
C GLY A 295 7.81 -10.07 -9.43
N GLU A 296 7.91 -10.49 -8.16
CA GLU A 296 8.49 -9.71 -7.07
C GLU A 296 9.27 -10.62 -6.13
N TYR A 297 10.43 -10.15 -5.71
CA TYR A 297 11.22 -10.71 -4.62
C TYR A 297 11.53 -9.61 -3.62
N VAL A 298 11.36 -9.91 -2.34
CA VAL A 298 11.66 -8.99 -1.23
C VAL A 298 12.44 -9.75 -0.15
N ASN A 299 13.45 -9.11 0.40
CA ASN A 299 14.14 -9.53 1.61
C ASN A 299 14.09 -8.42 2.64
N ALA A 300 13.77 -8.76 3.88
CA ALA A 300 13.73 -7.86 5.01
C ALA A 300 14.56 -8.41 6.18
N SER A 301 15.35 -7.55 6.80
CA SER A 301 16.21 -7.88 7.93
C SER A 301 16.20 -6.79 8.97
N ALA A 302 16.53 -7.14 10.22
CA ALA A 302 16.62 -6.22 11.34
C ALA A 302 18.03 -6.18 11.92
N ARG A 303 18.49 -4.99 12.30
CA ARG A 303 19.70 -4.77 13.09
C ARG A 303 19.28 -4.34 14.48
N VAL A 304 19.55 -5.18 15.46
CA VAL A 304 19.19 -4.93 16.86
C VAL A 304 20.37 -4.26 17.54
N PRO A 305 20.22 -3.05 18.12
CA PRO A 305 21.30 -2.37 18.82
C PRO A 305 21.66 -3.09 20.13
N SER A 306 22.94 -3.03 20.52
CA SER A 306 23.50 -3.73 21.69
C SER A 306 23.22 -2.97 23.00
N GLY A 307 22.46 -2.06 23.18
CA GLY A 307 22.24 -1.31 24.43
C GLY A 307 20.84 -1.43 25.01
N ILE A 308 19.99 -2.27 24.41
CA ILE A 308 18.62 -2.46 24.89
C ILE A 308 18.63 -3.13 26.26
N VAL A 309 17.98 -2.49 27.25
CA VAL A 309 17.83 -2.99 28.62
C VAL A 309 16.37 -3.25 28.97
N TYR A 310 15.46 -2.40 28.49
CA TYR A 310 14.05 -2.51 28.82
C TYR A 310 13.19 -2.65 27.56
N ARG A 311 12.09 -3.39 27.69
CA ARG A 311 10.96 -3.34 26.77
C ARG A 311 9.76 -2.66 27.43
N VAL A 312 9.03 -1.88 26.70
CA VAL A 312 7.79 -1.27 27.18
C VAL A 312 6.63 -2.25 26.93
N ARG A 313 5.80 -2.47 27.96
CA ARG A 313 4.58 -3.28 27.85
C ARG A 313 3.40 -2.42 27.39
N VAL A 314 2.30 -3.09 27.01
CA VAL A 314 1.07 -2.42 26.57
C VAL A 314 0.47 -1.51 27.64
N ASP A 315 0.71 -1.81 28.93
CA ASP A 315 0.29 -1.00 30.08
C ASP A 315 1.24 0.16 30.41
N GLY A 316 2.28 0.37 29.58
CA GLY A 316 3.30 1.40 29.75
C GLY A 316 4.42 1.04 30.76
N THR A 317 4.32 -0.08 31.48
CA THR A 317 5.37 -0.52 32.40
C THR A 317 6.56 -1.10 31.64
N THR A 318 7.76 -1.05 32.28
CA THR A 318 8.97 -1.61 31.71
C THR A 318 9.27 -3.02 32.23
N ALA A 319 10.00 -3.80 31.44
CA ALA A 319 10.48 -5.12 31.82
C ALA A 319 11.85 -5.41 31.21
N THR A 320 12.69 -6.16 31.97
CA THR A 320 14.03 -6.59 31.56
C THR A 320 14.05 -8.03 31.02
N THR A 321 12.91 -8.70 30.95
CA THR A 321 12.80 -10.08 30.49
C THR A 321 12.66 -10.14 28.98
N PHE A 322 13.62 -10.77 28.29
CA PHE A 322 13.65 -11.01 26.85
C PHE A 322 13.81 -12.52 26.57
N THR A 323 12.88 -13.31 27.08
CA THR A 323 12.99 -14.78 27.03
C THR A 323 12.54 -15.33 25.69
N VAL A 324 13.41 -16.13 25.07
CA VAL A 324 13.15 -16.92 23.87
C VAL A 324 13.54 -18.38 24.17
N ASN A 325 12.62 -19.30 24.04
CA ASN A 325 12.81 -20.72 24.36
C ASN A 325 13.43 -20.96 25.76
N GLY A 326 12.96 -20.19 26.76
CA GLY A 326 13.42 -20.30 28.14
C GLY A 326 14.73 -19.59 28.47
N LEU A 327 15.42 -18.99 27.51
CA LEU A 327 16.70 -18.31 27.69
C LEU A 327 16.54 -16.80 27.43
N GLN A 328 17.27 -15.98 28.19
CA GLN A 328 17.36 -14.55 27.98
C GLN A 328 18.15 -14.27 26.69
N ASN A 329 17.51 -13.67 25.70
CA ASN A 329 18.14 -13.32 24.42
C ASN A 329 17.45 -12.11 23.80
N ILE A 330 18.06 -10.94 23.97
CA ILE A 330 17.49 -9.66 23.53
C ILE A 330 17.34 -9.62 22.01
N GLU A 331 18.39 -10.01 21.28
CA GLU A 331 18.38 -9.95 19.81
C GLU A 331 17.27 -10.81 19.22
N ASN A 332 17.16 -12.06 19.63
CA ASN A 332 16.16 -12.98 19.12
C ASN A 332 14.74 -12.59 19.56
N TYR A 333 14.60 -12.03 20.76
CA TYR A 333 13.33 -11.51 21.23
C TYR A 333 12.83 -10.34 20.36
N VAL A 334 13.70 -9.36 20.08
CA VAL A 334 13.38 -8.20 19.24
C VAL A 334 13.03 -8.65 17.81
N LYS A 335 13.87 -9.51 17.20
CA LYS A 335 13.59 -10.09 15.87
C LYS A 335 12.25 -10.85 15.82
N GLY A 336 11.88 -11.52 16.93
CA GLY A 336 10.60 -12.20 17.08
C GLY A 336 9.37 -11.27 17.09
N ARG A 337 9.57 -9.98 17.21
CA ARG A 337 8.54 -8.95 17.09
C ARG A 337 8.50 -8.29 15.71
N MET A 338 9.46 -8.58 14.85
CA MET A 338 9.63 -7.96 13.54
C MET A 338 9.37 -8.97 12.41
N MET A 339 8.88 -8.47 11.28
CA MET A 339 8.63 -9.27 10.07
C MET A 339 9.91 -9.34 9.24
N VAL A 340 10.80 -10.27 9.59
CA VAL A 340 12.11 -10.48 8.94
C VAL A 340 12.15 -11.81 8.20
N GLY A 341 12.77 -11.80 7.03
CA GLY A 341 12.84 -12.94 6.12
C GLY A 341 12.78 -12.52 4.66
N GLU A 342 12.48 -13.47 3.82
CA GLU A 342 12.39 -13.24 2.37
C GLU A 342 11.11 -13.84 1.79
N GLY A 343 10.72 -13.39 0.62
CA GLY A 343 9.61 -13.96 -0.11
C GLY A 343 9.59 -13.55 -1.57
N TYR A 344 8.90 -14.35 -2.36
CA TYR A 344 8.65 -14.02 -3.77
C TYR A 344 7.19 -14.24 -4.14
N ASN A 345 6.77 -13.50 -5.15
CA ASN A 345 5.44 -13.52 -5.74
C ASN A 345 5.57 -13.58 -7.26
N LEU A 346 4.92 -14.54 -7.87
CA LEU A 346 4.79 -14.64 -9.32
C LEU A 346 3.31 -14.72 -9.67
N GLN A 347 2.82 -13.74 -10.43
CA GLN A 347 1.43 -13.62 -10.82
C GLN A 347 1.33 -13.44 -12.33
N SER A 348 0.45 -14.20 -12.96
CA SER A 348 0.17 -14.11 -14.38
C SER A 348 -1.33 -14.04 -14.63
N GLY A 349 -1.73 -13.43 -15.75
CA GLY A 349 -3.11 -13.40 -16.16
C GLY A 349 -3.30 -13.04 -17.63
N TYR A 350 -4.49 -13.35 -18.14
CA TYR A 350 -4.88 -13.03 -19.50
C TYR A 350 -6.27 -12.43 -19.56
N VAL A 351 -6.35 -11.21 -20.07
CA VAL A 351 -7.62 -10.50 -20.35
C VAL A 351 -8.05 -10.78 -21.77
N PHE A 352 -9.17 -11.48 -21.92
CA PHE A 352 -9.80 -11.74 -23.22
C PHE A 352 -10.48 -10.49 -23.80
N LYS A 353 -10.75 -10.49 -25.11
CA LYS A 353 -11.41 -9.36 -25.80
C LYS A 353 -12.81 -9.05 -25.25
N ASN A 354 -13.50 -10.04 -24.69
CA ASN A 354 -14.82 -9.91 -24.06
C ASN A 354 -14.75 -9.39 -22.60
N LEU A 355 -13.57 -8.91 -22.16
CA LEU A 355 -13.37 -8.35 -20.82
C LEU A 355 -13.53 -9.36 -19.68
N PHE A 356 -13.29 -10.62 -19.96
CA PHE A 356 -13.11 -11.67 -18.97
C PHE A 356 -11.61 -11.92 -18.76
N SER A 357 -11.17 -12.23 -17.55
CA SER A 357 -9.79 -12.66 -17.32
C SER A 357 -9.71 -13.93 -16.48
N ILE A 358 -8.60 -14.65 -16.68
CA ILE A 358 -8.17 -15.76 -15.86
C ILE A 358 -6.79 -15.39 -15.32
N ASP A 359 -6.62 -15.50 -14.01
CA ASP A 359 -5.47 -14.99 -13.29
C ASP A 359 -4.97 -16.02 -12.28
N GLY A 360 -3.67 -16.17 -12.15
CA GLY A 360 -3.05 -17.09 -11.19
C GLY A 360 -1.87 -16.46 -10.47
N ARG A 361 -1.64 -16.87 -9.22
CA ARG A 361 -0.52 -16.40 -8.40
C ARG A 361 0.05 -17.51 -7.54
N ILE A 362 1.39 -17.57 -7.50
CA ILE A 362 2.15 -18.35 -6.53
C ILE A 362 2.94 -17.37 -5.69
N ALA A 363 2.84 -17.48 -4.37
CA ALA A 363 3.67 -16.71 -3.45
C ALA A 363 4.28 -17.61 -2.40
N HIS A 364 5.53 -17.34 -2.04
CA HIS A 364 6.29 -18.09 -1.06
C HIS A 364 6.92 -17.14 -0.05
N MET A 365 6.85 -17.50 1.24
CA MET A 365 7.50 -16.79 2.33
C MET A 365 8.46 -17.74 3.07
N LYS A 366 9.67 -17.25 3.32
CA LYS A 366 10.70 -17.91 4.10
C LYS A 366 11.14 -16.99 5.24
N PRO A 367 10.47 -17.08 6.40
CA PRO A 367 10.83 -16.28 7.57
C PRO A 367 12.24 -16.63 8.08
N GLN A 368 12.91 -15.67 8.71
CA GLN A 368 14.05 -15.97 9.59
C GLN A 368 13.56 -16.76 10.83
N ALA A 369 14.43 -17.53 11.46
CA ALA A 369 14.06 -18.43 12.55
C ALA A 369 13.29 -17.73 13.69
N ASN A 370 13.70 -16.54 14.07
CA ASN A 370 13.07 -15.77 15.13
C ASN A 370 12.13 -14.66 14.62
N SER A 371 11.64 -14.75 13.38
CA SER A 371 10.73 -13.75 12.82
C SER A 371 9.31 -13.85 13.40
N PHE A 372 8.63 -12.71 13.52
CA PHE A 372 7.18 -12.68 13.79
C PHE A 372 6.36 -13.42 12.73
N LEU A 373 6.88 -13.58 11.52
CA LEU A 373 6.25 -14.37 10.46
C LEU A 373 6.12 -15.87 10.81
N ASN A 374 6.79 -16.34 11.87
CA ASN A 374 6.59 -17.68 12.43
C ASN A 374 5.47 -17.72 13.48
N ASN A 375 4.76 -16.60 13.72
CA ASN A 375 3.62 -16.59 14.65
C ASN A 375 2.49 -17.45 14.10
N GLY A 376 2.05 -18.43 14.92
CA GLY A 376 1.06 -19.42 14.50
C GLY A 376 -0.32 -18.84 14.17
N THR A 377 -0.69 -17.74 14.83
CA THR A 377 -2.02 -17.14 14.65
C THR A 377 -2.15 -16.40 13.33
N TYR A 378 -1.09 -15.68 12.89
CA TYR A 378 -1.21 -14.75 11.76
C TYR A 378 -0.51 -15.25 10.51
N TYR A 379 0.65 -15.86 10.67
CA TYR A 379 1.51 -16.15 9.53
C TYR A 379 1.87 -17.62 9.44
N ASN A 380 2.94 -18.10 9.95
CA ASN A 380 3.41 -19.49 9.91
C ASN A 380 2.94 -20.32 8.68
N ARG A 381 2.82 -19.63 7.53
CA ARG A 381 2.37 -20.16 6.25
C ARG A 381 3.45 -19.87 5.22
N SER A 382 3.84 -20.90 4.46
CA SER A 382 4.97 -20.75 3.53
C SER A 382 4.53 -20.54 2.09
N ASN A 383 3.50 -21.23 1.63
CA ASN A 383 3.11 -21.21 0.22
C ASN A 383 1.65 -20.85 0.07
N TYR A 384 1.37 -20.03 -0.94
CA TYR A 384 0.04 -19.57 -1.33
C TYR A 384 -0.13 -19.81 -2.81
N TYR A 385 -1.17 -20.52 -3.20
CA TYR A 385 -1.53 -20.80 -4.58
C TYR A 385 -2.91 -20.19 -4.81
N THR A 386 -3.01 -19.17 -5.64
CA THR A 386 -4.27 -18.48 -5.92
C THR A 386 -4.63 -18.61 -7.37
N LEU A 387 -5.87 -18.95 -7.65
CA LEU A 387 -6.48 -18.94 -8.97
C LEU A 387 -7.71 -18.04 -8.93
N GLY A 388 -7.87 -17.17 -9.92
CA GLY A 388 -8.96 -16.22 -9.96
C GLY A 388 -9.52 -15.97 -11.34
N ILE A 389 -10.71 -15.42 -11.36
CA ILE A 389 -11.40 -14.96 -12.57
C ILE A 389 -11.95 -13.57 -12.31
N THR A 390 -11.91 -12.73 -13.35
CA THR A 390 -12.47 -11.37 -13.28
C THR A 390 -13.33 -11.08 -14.49
N LYS A 391 -14.51 -10.53 -14.28
CA LYS A 391 -15.31 -9.88 -15.31
C LYS A 391 -15.19 -8.36 -15.17
N TYR A 392 -14.54 -7.71 -16.10
CA TYR A 392 -14.55 -6.27 -16.23
C TYR A 392 -15.85 -5.83 -16.89
N LEU A 393 -16.58 -4.92 -16.24
CA LEU A 393 -17.87 -4.40 -16.73
C LEU A 393 -17.67 -3.17 -17.65
N ALA A 394 -16.50 -2.55 -17.58
CA ALA A 394 -16.08 -1.45 -18.43
C ALA A 394 -14.60 -1.63 -18.85
N ARG A 395 -14.17 -0.93 -19.92
CA ARG A 395 -12.76 -0.95 -20.38
C ARG A 395 -11.85 -0.08 -19.49
N ASN A 396 -12.18 0.03 -18.24
CA ASN A 396 -11.38 0.62 -17.18
C ASN A 396 -11.41 -0.30 -15.95
N TYR A 397 -10.58 0.00 -14.94
CA TYR A 397 -10.46 -0.85 -13.75
C TYR A 397 -11.51 -0.53 -12.68
N GLY A 398 -12.37 0.47 -12.91
CA GLY A 398 -13.32 0.98 -11.94
C GLY A 398 -14.61 0.17 -11.80
N ALA A 399 -14.89 -0.78 -12.72
CA ALA A 399 -16.09 -1.58 -12.65
C ALA A 399 -15.77 -3.03 -12.98
N LYS A 400 -15.84 -3.92 -11.99
CA LYS A 400 -15.52 -5.34 -12.15
C LYS A 400 -16.07 -6.20 -11.01
N ILE A 401 -16.23 -7.49 -11.30
CA ILE A 401 -16.51 -8.54 -10.33
C ILE A 401 -15.36 -9.54 -10.40
N GLN A 402 -14.78 -9.87 -9.24
CA GLN A 402 -13.67 -10.81 -9.13
C GLN A 402 -14.03 -11.94 -8.17
N PHE A 403 -13.60 -13.13 -8.52
CA PHE A 403 -13.64 -14.31 -7.68
C PHE A 403 -12.23 -14.92 -7.63
N ASP A 404 -11.75 -15.31 -6.47
CA ASP A 404 -10.53 -16.11 -6.35
C ASP A 404 -10.66 -17.23 -5.30
N CYS A 405 -9.84 -18.25 -5.50
CA CYS A 405 -9.62 -19.33 -4.56
C CYS A 405 -8.13 -19.36 -4.22
N THR A 406 -7.81 -19.46 -2.94
CA THR A 406 -6.43 -19.56 -2.45
C THR A 406 -6.26 -20.81 -1.59
N TYR A 407 -5.32 -21.68 -1.98
CA TYR A 407 -4.84 -22.77 -1.15
C TYR A 407 -3.56 -22.33 -0.44
N ILE A 408 -3.47 -22.60 0.86
CA ILE A 408 -2.35 -22.15 1.71
C ILE A 408 -1.77 -23.34 2.45
N ASN A 409 -0.46 -23.55 2.30
CA ASN A 409 0.26 -24.50 3.14
C ASN A 409 0.53 -23.88 4.51
N ALA A 410 -0.08 -24.44 5.54
CA ALA A 410 0.21 -24.11 6.93
C ALA A 410 1.33 -25.04 7.46
N LYS A 411 2.17 -24.49 8.33
CA LYS A 411 3.21 -25.25 9.03
C LYS A 411 2.68 -25.78 10.37
N VAL A 412 3.34 -26.77 10.91
CA VAL A 412 3.11 -27.23 12.29
C VAL A 412 3.22 -26.05 13.25
N GLY A 413 2.28 -25.93 14.20
CA GLY A 413 2.18 -24.81 15.12
C GLY A 413 1.40 -23.61 14.58
N SER A 414 0.74 -23.73 13.41
CA SER A 414 -0.22 -22.75 12.94
C SER A 414 -1.52 -22.82 13.73
N ASN A 415 -2.22 -21.67 13.85
CA ASN A 415 -3.51 -21.55 14.51
C ASN A 415 -4.57 -21.03 13.54
N ASP A 416 -5.83 -21.31 13.86
CA ASP A 416 -6.97 -20.72 13.16
C ASP A 416 -7.15 -19.23 13.52
N ILE A 417 -8.19 -18.61 12.96
CA ILE A 417 -8.52 -17.20 13.20
C ILE A 417 -8.86 -16.90 14.68
N ASN A 418 -9.26 -17.91 15.45
CA ASN A 418 -9.58 -17.80 16.88
C ASN A 418 -8.40 -18.17 17.78
N GLY A 419 -7.24 -18.46 17.22
CA GLY A 419 -6.04 -18.86 17.95
C GLY A 419 -5.98 -20.33 18.35
N LYS A 420 -6.89 -21.20 17.85
CA LYS A 420 -6.84 -22.64 18.07
C LYS A 420 -5.86 -23.29 17.12
N PRO A 421 -5.05 -24.29 17.58
CA PRO A 421 -4.14 -25.04 16.69
C PRO A 421 -4.90 -25.69 15.53
N ILE A 422 -4.29 -25.63 14.34
CA ILE A 422 -4.77 -26.32 13.14
C ILE A 422 -3.84 -27.46 12.79
N LEU A 423 -4.40 -28.54 12.24
CA LEU A 423 -3.65 -29.75 11.84
C LEU A 423 -3.21 -29.70 10.38
N GLY A 424 -3.93 -28.92 9.57
CA GLY A 424 -3.76 -28.93 8.12
C GLY A 424 -3.70 -27.56 7.47
N ASN A 425 -3.82 -27.60 6.16
CA ASN A 425 -3.74 -26.45 5.28
C ASN A 425 -5.05 -25.64 5.28
N GLU A 426 -5.07 -24.52 4.58
CA GLU A 426 -6.23 -23.64 4.50
C GLU A 426 -6.71 -23.51 3.06
N PHE A 427 -8.01 -23.38 2.89
CA PHE A 427 -8.63 -23.04 1.62
C PHE A 427 -9.51 -21.80 1.81
N ILE A 428 -9.29 -20.77 1.02
CA ILE A 428 -10.02 -19.51 1.09
C ILE A 428 -10.65 -19.22 -0.26
N THR A 429 -11.95 -18.89 -0.25
CA THR A 429 -12.64 -18.37 -1.43
C THR A 429 -13.05 -16.93 -1.18
N ARG A 430 -12.94 -16.08 -2.20
CA ARG A 430 -13.29 -14.66 -2.10
C ARG A 430 -14.05 -14.18 -3.31
N VAL A 431 -15.02 -13.32 -3.07
CA VAL A 431 -15.69 -12.51 -4.08
C VAL A 431 -15.54 -11.05 -3.70
N ILE A 432 -15.23 -10.20 -4.67
CA ILE A 432 -15.24 -8.74 -4.50
C ILE A 432 -15.86 -8.09 -5.73
N THR A 433 -16.73 -7.13 -5.51
CA THR A 433 -17.22 -6.23 -6.55
C THR A 433 -16.55 -4.87 -6.40
N THR A 434 -16.07 -4.29 -7.50
CA THR A 434 -15.53 -2.93 -7.53
C THR A 434 -16.44 -2.05 -8.38
N ILE A 435 -16.90 -0.94 -7.82
CA ILE A 435 -17.61 0.11 -8.53
C ILE A 435 -16.98 1.45 -8.15
N SER A 436 -16.45 2.13 -9.17
CA SER A 436 -15.90 3.48 -9.04
C SER A 436 -16.88 4.51 -9.65
N PHE A 437 -16.89 5.70 -9.11
CA PHE A 437 -17.75 6.80 -9.50
C PHE A 437 -17.00 8.13 -9.39
#